data_1e3273a95e86d342b96b940c12ac7891
#
_entry.id   1e3273a95e86d342b96b940c12ac7891
#
_cell.length_a   1.000
_cell.length_b   1.000
_cell.length_c   1.000
_cell.angle_alpha   90.00
_cell.angle_beta   90.00
_cell.angle_gamma   90.00
#
_symmetry.space_group_name_H-M   'P 1'
#
loop_
_entity.id
_entity.type
_entity.pdbx_description
1 polymer ?
#
loop_
_entity_poly.entity_id
_entity_poly.type
_entity_poly.pdbx_seq_one_letter_code
_entity_poly.pdbx_strand_id
1 'polypeptide(L)'
;MSAPSLPDDVAVVIAARNEADRVAATVAAAAGLAGVGLVVVVDDGSQDATAAVAQRAGAAVMRHPANRGKGAAMETGAEAVRLVDQREHRDRPRHLLFLDADLGDTAGQAGPLMDPVTAGTADMTIAVFAATVKLGGHGLVVGLSGAGIRRATGWQPRQPLNGQRCLTRAAAGARLGGRDRPHH
;
A
#
# COMPACT_ATOMS: atom_id res chain seq x y z
N MET A 1 17.05 -22.01 9.01
CA MET A 1 15.67 -22.38 9.40
C MET A 1 14.89 -21.09 9.48
N SER A 2 14.09 -20.77 8.45
CA SER A 2 13.19 -19.62 8.48
C SER A 2 12.14 -19.85 9.55
N ALA A 3 11.94 -18.86 10.44
CA ALA A 3 10.83 -18.90 11.38
C ALA A 3 9.52 -19.06 10.60
N PRO A 4 8.55 -19.86 11.08
CA PRO A 4 7.25 -19.93 10.45
C PRO A 4 6.66 -18.52 10.41
N SER A 5 6.25 -18.05 9.21
CA SER A 5 5.50 -16.82 9.09
C SER A 5 4.24 -16.97 9.95
N LEU A 6 4.09 -16.09 10.94
CA LEU A 6 2.89 -16.07 11.76
C LEU A 6 1.71 -15.65 10.87
N PRO A 7 0.55 -16.29 10.97
CA PRO A 7 -0.65 -15.76 10.36
C PRO A 7 -0.82 -14.33 10.88
N ASP A 8 -1.12 -13.37 10.00
CA ASP A 8 -1.35 -11.96 10.30
C ASP A 8 -0.14 -11.00 10.32
N ASP A 9 0.99 -11.36 9.74
CA ASP A 9 2.18 -10.48 9.73
C ASP A 9 2.09 -9.30 8.76
N VAL A 10 1.08 -9.27 7.89
CA VAL A 10 0.90 -8.22 6.88
C VAL A 10 -0.45 -7.52 7.03
N ALA A 11 -0.43 -6.20 6.94
CA ALA A 11 -1.61 -5.38 6.73
C ALA A 11 -1.62 -4.81 5.32
N VAL A 12 -2.76 -4.88 4.65
CA VAL A 12 -2.97 -4.27 3.34
C VAL A 12 -3.54 -2.87 3.52
N VAL A 13 -2.96 -1.88 2.85
CA VAL A 13 -3.43 -0.51 2.78
C VAL A 13 -3.84 -0.19 1.35
N ILE A 14 -5.10 0.19 1.16
CA ILE A 14 -5.69 0.50 -0.14
C ILE A 14 -6.13 1.96 -0.13
N ALA A 15 -5.51 2.80 -0.95
CA ALA A 15 -6.00 4.15 -1.20
C ALA A 15 -7.08 4.10 -2.29
N ALA A 16 -8.27 4.59 -1.99
CA ALA A 16 -9.44 4.52 -2.88
C ALA A 16 -10.07 5.89 -3.08
N ARG A 17 -10.52 6.17 -4.31
CA ARG A 17 -11.32 7.35 -4.61
C ARG A 17 -12.22 7.09 -5.81
N ASN A 18 -13.55 7.11 -5.59
CA ASN A 18 -14.57 6.81 -6.59
C ASN A 18 -14.36 5.43 -7.24
N GLU A 19 -14.19 4.40 -6.40
CA GLU A 19 -13.92 3.02 -6.79
C GLU A 19 -15.00 2.04 -6.28
N ALA A 20 -16.24 2.51 -6.09
CA ALA A 20 -17.33 1.72 -5.53
C ALA A 20 -17.56 0.40 -6.29
N ASP A 21 -17.34 0.38 -7.61
CA ASP A 21 -17.58 -0.80 -8.45
C ASP A 21 -16.49 -1.88 -8.30
N ARG A 22 -15.28 -1.51 -7.84
CA ARG A 22 -14.11 -2.42 -7.84
C ARG A 22 -13.53 -2.70 -6.46
N VAL A 23 -13.70 -1.78 -5.53
CA VAL A 23 -13.05 -1.87 -4.21
C VAL A 23 -13.45 -3.12 -3.43
N ALA A 24 -14.67 -3.62 -3.57
CA ALA A 24 -15.12 -4.83 -2.87
C ALA A 24 -14.34 -6.08 -3.30
N ALA A 25 -14.15 -6.27 -4.60
CA ALA A 25 -13.37 -7.39 -5.13
C ALA A 25 -11.90 -7.27 -4.73
N THR A 26 -11.32 -6.06 -4.77
CA THR A 26 -9.96 -5.79 -4.33
C THR A 26 -9.77 -6.13 -2.84
N VAL A 27 -10.70 -5.72 -1.97
CA VAL A 27 -10.65 -6.03 -0.53
C VAL A 27 -10.75 -7.53 -0.29
N ALA A 28 -11.69 -8.20 -0.94
CA ALA A 28 -11.89 -9.65 -0.77
C ALA A 28 -10.65 -10.44 -1.23
N ALA A 29 -10.09 -10.09 -2.39
CA ALA A 29 -8.89 -10.73 -2.92
C ALA A 29 -7.66 -10.48 -2.03
N ALA A 30 -7.49 -9.26 -1.53
CA ALA A 30 -6.41 -8.91 -0.61
C ALA A 30 -6.53 -9.64 0.74
N ALA A 31 -7.72 -9.74 1.30
CA ALA A 31 -7.99 -10.48 2.55
C ALA A 31 -7.74 -11.98 2.43
N GLY A 32 -7.85 -12.53 1.20
CA GLY A 32 -7.55 -13.94 0.91
C GLY A 32 -6.06 -14.28 0.81
N LEU A 33 -5.17 -13.29 0.81
CA LEU A 33 -3.72 -13.54 0.78
C LEU A 33 -3.23 -14.17 2.09
N ALA A 34 -2.45 -15.23 1.98
CA ALA A 34 -1.86 -15.88 3.16
C ALA A 34 -0.95 -14.90 3.92
N GLY A 35 -1.14 -14.79 5.25
CA GLY A 35 -0.40 -13.87 6.11
C GLY A 35 -0.98 -12.45 6.19
N VAL A 36 -2.08 -12.16 5.52
CA VAL A 36 -2.82 -10.89 5.68
C VAL A 36 -3.84 -11.02 6.81
N GLY A 37 -3.65 -10.22 7.86
CA GLY A 37 -4.54 -10.20 9.03
C GLY A 37 -5.37 -8.91 9.14
N LEU A 38 -5.10 -7.91 8.30
CA LEU A 38 -5.81 -6.64 8.33
C LEU A 38 -5.85 -6.01 6.93
N VAL A 39 -7.02 -5.54 6.52
CA VAL A 39 -7.19 -4.70 5.33
C VAL A 39 -7.74 -3.36 5.74
N VAL A 40 -7.02 -2.30 5.42
CA VAL A 40 -7.41 -0.91 5.66
C VAL A 40 -7.65 -0.23 4.31
N VAL A 41 -8.82 0.34 4.13
CA VAL A 41 -9.14 1.19 2.98
C VAL A 41 -9.19 2.65 3.45
N VAL A 42 -8.48 3.51 2.74
CA VAL A 42 -8.57 4.96 2.95
C VAL A 42 -9.33 5.57 1.79
N ASP A 43 -10.55 5.97 2.05
CA ASP A 43 -11.41 6.72 1.11
C ASP A 43 -10.96 8.17 1.06
N ASP A 44 -10.31 8.56 -0.01
CA ASP A 44 -9.73 9.89 -0.20
C ASP A 44 -10.76 10.89 -0.78
N GLY A 45 -11.86 11.06 -0.05
CA GLY A 45 -12.90 12.02 -0.37
C GLY A 45 -13.75 11.62 -1.58
N SER A 46 -14.17 10.35 -1.66
CA SER A 46 -15.09 9.88 -2.71
C SER A 46 -16.46 10.55 -2.62
N GLN A 47 -17.08 10.70 -3.77
CA GLN A 47 -18.44 11.19 -3.94
C GLN A 47 -19.47 10.05 -4.13
N ASP A 48 -18.97 8.84 -4.37
CA ASP A 48 -19.77 7.63 -4.53
C ASP A 48 -19.80 6.78 -3.22
N ALA A 49 -20.27 5.55 -3.31
CA ALA A 49 -20.41 4.64 -2.19
C ALA A 49 -19.11 3.89 -1.81
N THR A 50 -17.93 4.31 -2.27
CA THR A 50 -16.65 3.61 -2.07
C THR A 50 -16.43 3.18 -0.61
N ALA A 51 -16.55 4.10 0.35
CA ALA A 51 -16.33 3.80 1.77
C ALA A 51 -17.30 2.73 2.29
N ALA A 52 -18.58 2.86 1.98
CA ALA A 52 -19.60 1.91 2.42
C ALA A 52 -19.43 0.53 1.79
N VAL A 53 -19.01 0.48 0.53
CA VAL A 53 -18.73 -0.78 -0.18
C VAL A 53 -17.50 -1.48 0.42
N ALA A 54 -16.42 -0.75 0.66
CA ALA A 54 -15.21 -1.29 1.29
C ALA A 54 -15.49 -1.83 2.70
N GLN A 55 -16.28 -1.12 3.50
CA GLN A 55 -16.66 -1.56 4.84
C GLN A 55 -17.48 -2.86 4.81
N ARG A 56 -18.46 -2.97 3.90
CA ARG A 56 -19.24 -4.21 3.73
C ARG A 56 -18.39 -5.38 3.25
N ALA A 57 -17.31 -5.11 2.51
CA ALA A 57 -16.35 -6.13 2.10
C ALA A 57 -15.41 -6.59 3.22
N GLY A 58 -15.50 -6.00 4.43
CA GLY A 58 -14.74 -6.40 5.61
C GLY A 58 -13.49 -5.57 5.89
N ALA A 59 -13.23 -4.47 5.15
CA ALA A 59 -12.12 -3.58 5.43
C ALA A 59 -12.40 -2.65 6.62
N ALA A 60 -11.35 -2.31 7.38
CA ALA A 60 -11.36 -1.14 8.23
C ALA A 60 -11.26 0.11 7.34
N VAL A 61 -12.19 1.05 7.50
CA VAL A 61 -12.27 2.21 6.59
C VAL A 61 -11.93 3.49 7.33
N MET A 62 -10.96 4.22 6.77
CA MET A 62 -10.66 5.61 7.12
C MET A 62 -11.19 6.51 6.01
N ARG A 63 -11.70 7.69 6.35
CA ARG A 63 -12.25 8.61 5.35
C ARG A 63 -11.67 10.01 5.50
N HIS A 64 -11.16 10.56 4.40
CA HIS A 64 -10.82 11.97 4.32
C HIS A 64 -12.06 12.80 3.95
N PRO A 65 -12.25 13.98 4.53
CA PRO A 65 -13.38 14.85 4.19
C PRO A 65 -13.29 15.41 2.77
N ALA A 66 -12.09 15.44 2.19
CA ALA A 66 -11.80 15.87 0.83
C ALA A 66 -10.57 15.14 0.28
N ASN A 67 -10.38 15.19 -1.05
CA ASN A 67 -9.20 14.60 -1.70
C ASN A 67 -7.91 15.26 -1.20
N ARG A 68 -7.01 14.45 -0.65
CA ARG A 68 -5.67 14.83 -0.18
C ARG A 68 -4.54 14.21 -1.00
N GLY A 69 -4.89 13.36 -1.94
CA GLY A 69 -3.99 12.63 -2.81
C GLY A 69 -3.54 11.27 -2.25
N LYS A 70 -3.14 10.40 -3.17
CA LYS A 70 -2.76 9.01 -2.88
C LYS A 70 -1.70 8.89 -1.78
N GLY A 71 -0.68 9.75 -1.79
CA GLY A 71 0.38 9.75 -0.76
C GLY A 71 -0.19 9.94 0.65
N ALA A 72 -1.04 10.97 0.84
CA ALA A 72 -1.69 11.23 2.11
C ALA A 72 -2.63 10.10 2.55
N ALA A 73 -3.31 9.46 1.60
CA ALA A 73 -4.14 8.28 1.90
C ALA A 73 -3.29 7.09 2.37
N MET A 74 -2.15 6.85 1.72
CA MET A 74 -1.21 5.80 2.14
C MET A 74 -0.63 6.07 3.54
N GLU A 75 -0.27 7.31 3.85
CA GLU A 75 0.20 7.72 5.18
C GLU A 75 -0.89 7.49 6.24
N THR A 76 -2.12 7.92 5.96
CA THR A 76 -3.27 7.71 6.86
C THR A 76 -3.52 6.21 7.09
N GLY A 77 -3.44 5.38 6.06
CA GLY A 77 -3.62 3.94 6.18
C GLY A 77 -2.51 3.27 7.00
N ALA A 78 -1.25 3.66 6.79
CA ALA A 78 -0.13 3.16 7.58
C ALA A 78 -0.25 3.53 9.06
N GLU A 79 -0.70 4.74 9.35
CA GLU A 79 -0.96 5.19 10.73
C GLU A 79 -2.13 4.42 11.36
N ALA A 80 -3.21 4.16 10.60
CA ALA A 80 -4.32 3.35 11.07
C ALA A 80 -3.86 1.93 11.46
N VAL A 81 -3.02 1.30 10.64
CA VAL A 81 -2.41 -0.01 10.97
C VAL A 81 -1.58 0.08 12.26
N ARG A 82 -0.78 1.13 12.43
CA ARG A 82 0.01 1.33 13.63
C ARG A 82 -0.86 1.40 14.89
N LEU A 83 -1.97 2.12 14.82
CA LEU A 83 -2.90 2.25 15.94
C LEU A 83 -3.62 0.93 16.26
N VAL A 84 -3.97 0.15 15.24
CA VAL A 84 -4.55 -1.19 15.42
C VAL A 84 -3.54 -2.12 16.09
N ASP A 85 -2.29 -2.16 15.59
CA ASP A 85 -1.22 -2.99 16.18
C ASP A 85 -0.97 -2.65 17.65
N GLN A 86 -0.98 -1.35 18.00
CA GLN A 86 -0.86 -0.89 19.39
C GLN A 86 -2.04 -1.32 20.26
N ARG A 87 -3.27 -1.20 19.76
CA ARG A 87 -4.48 -1.62 20.47
C ARG A 87 -4.51 -3.14 20.72
N GLU A 88 -4.03 -3.91 19.76
CA GLU A 88 -3.90 -5.35 19.84
C GLU A 88 -2.69 -5.81 20.66
N HIS A 89 -1.86 -4.87 21.15
CA HIS A 89 -0.62 -5.15 21.90
C HIS A 89 0.30 -6.13 21.16
N ARG A 90 0.45 -5.95 19.84
CA ARG A 90 1.28 -6.83 19.03
C ARG A 90 2.77 -6.64 19.34
N ASP A 91 3.46 -7.73 19.68
CA ASP A 91 4.91 -7.74 19.89
C ASP A 91 5.67 -7.44 18.59
N ARG A 92 5.09 -7.85 17.46
CA ARG A 92 5.63 -7.60 16.13
C ARG A 92 4.63 -6.80 15.30
N PRO A 93 4.96 -5.55 14.95
CA PRO A 93 4.13 -4.74 14.07
C PRO A 93 4.02 -5.36 12.67
N ARG A 94 2.81 -5.32 12.09
CA ARG A 94 2.57 -5.82 10.73
C ARG A 94 3.41 -5.09 9.68
N HIS A 95 3.92 -5.81 8.71
CA HIS A 95 4.44 -5.25 7.47
C HIS A 95 3.31 -4.59 6.68
N LEU A 96 3.64 -3.68 5.76
CA LEU A 96 2.64 -2.94 4.98
C LEU A 96 2.69 -3.35 3.51
N LEU A 97 1.57 -3.86 2.99
CA LEU A 97 1.35 -4.06 1.57
C LEU A 97 0.42 -2.95 1.05
N PHE A 98 0.92 -2.10 0.16
CA PHE A 98 0.11 -1.09 -0.51
C PHE A 98 -0.41 -1.60 -1.83
N LEU A 99 -1.71 -1.46 -2.06
CA LEU A 99 -2.39 -1.87 -3.29
C LEU A 99 -3.27 -0.73 -3.83
N ASP A 100 -3.54 -0.76 -5.12
CA ASP A 100 -4.50 0.13 -5.78
C ASP A 100 -5.93 -0.43 -5.63
N ALA A 101 -6.93 0.47 -5.51
CA ALA A 101 -8.32 0.07 -5.26
C ALA A 101 -9.00 -0.57 -6.47
N ASP A 102 -8.46 -0.39 -7.66
CA ASP A 102 -8.99 -0.83 -8.95
C ASP A 102 -8.48 -2.18 -9.44
N LEU A 103 -7.75 -2.91 -8.60
CA LEU A 103 -7.15 -4.20 -8.96
C LEU A 103 -8.17 -5.35 -9.10
N GLY A 104 -9.31 -5.27 -8.39
CA GLY A 104 -10.27 -6.35 -8.35
C GLY A 104 -9.61 -7.67 -7.89
N ASP A 105 -9.96 -8.78 -8.52
CA ASP A 105 -9.44 -10.11 -8.19
C ASP A 105 -7.91 -10.25 -8.38
N THR A 106 -7.29 -9.39 -9.20
CA THR A 106 -5.83 -9.43 -9.41
C THR A 106 -5.04 -9.03 -8.16
N ALA A 107 -5.66 -8.37 -7.17
CA ALA A 107 -5.06 -8.12 -5.87
C ALA A 107 -4.59 -9.41 -5.18
N GLY A 108 -5.26 -10.54 -5.42
CA GLY A 108 -4.86 -11.86 -4.92
C GLY A 108 -3.52 -12.37 -5.46
N GLN A 109 -2.94 -11.72 -6.46
CA GLN A 109 -1.63 -12.06 -7.03
C GLN A 109 -0.46 -11.33 -6.34
N ALA A 110 -0.72 -10.56 -5.28
CA ALA A 110 0.30 -9.77 -4.59
C ALA A 110 1.21 -10.57 -3.64
N GLY A 111 0.98 -11.87 -3.45
CA GLY A 111 1.79 -12.75 -2.60
C GLY A 111 3.30 -12.62 -2.85
N PRO A 112 3.81 -12.67 -4.10
CA PRO A 112 5.24 -12.52 -4.40
C PRO A 112 5.85 -11.18 -3.94
N LEU A 113 5.05 -10.15 -3.67
CA LEU A 113 5.54 -8.91 -3.06
C LEU A 113 5.76 -9.06 -1.56
N MET A 114 5.01 -9.93 -0.91
CA MET A 114 5.07 -10.14 0.53
C MET A 114 6.22 -11.07 0.92
N ASP A 115 6.45 -12.13 0.15
CA ASP A 115 7.37 -13.21 0.49
C ASP A 115 8.78 -12.75 0.88
N PRO A 116 9.49 -11.88 0.13
CA PRO A 116 10.83 -11.44 0.52
C PRO A 116 10.83 -10.56 1.79
N VAL A 117 9.75 -9.81 2.03
CA VAL A 117 9.63 -8.91 3.18
C VAL A 117 9.35 -9.72 4.45
N THR A 118 8.42 -10.67 4.40
CA THR A 118 8.09 -11.55 5.53
C THR A 118 9.21 -12.52 5.86
N ALA A 119 9.98 -12.96 4.85
CA ALA A 119 11.19 -13.77 5.04
C ALA A 119 12.38 -12.96 5.58
N GLY A 120 12.28 -11.63 5.68
CA GLY A 120 13.37 -10.77 6.16
C GLY A 120 14.54 -10.64 5.17
N THR A 121 14.33 -11.00 3.90
CA THR A 121 15.37 -10.91 2.85
C THR A 121 15.33 -9.60 2.08
N ALA A 122 14.27 -8.80 2.24
CA ALA A 122 14.14 -7.47 1.66
C ALA A 122 13.37 -6.55 2.60
N ASP A 123 13.77 -5.28 2.66
CA ASP A 123 13.03 -4.24 3.38
C ASP A 123 11.86 -3.69 2.57
N MET A 124 11.92 -3.82 1.24
CA MET A 124 10.89 -3.36 0.33
C MET A 124 10.90 -4.15 -0.97
N THR A 125 9.71 -4.44 -1.47
CA THR A 125 9.45 -4.96 -2.81
C THR A 125 8.54 -4.01 -3.57
N ILE A 126 8.69 -3.94 -4.89
CA ILE A 126 7.84 -3.12 -5.76
C ILE A 126 7.42 -3.98 -6.95
N ALA A 127 6.12 -3.96 -7.28
CA ALA A 127 5.63 -4.63 -8.46
C ALA A 127 6.22 -3.99 -9.73
N VAL A 128 6.73 -4.82 -10.63
CA VAL A 128 7.17 -4.40 -11.97
C VAL A 128 6.33 -5.16 -12.98
N PHE A 129 5.48 -4.45 -13.72
CA PHE A 129 4.70 -5.07 -14.79
C PHE A 129 5.55 -5.21 -16.05
N ALA A 130 5.47 -6.35 -16.73
CA ALA A 130 6.03 -6.50 -18.07
C ALA A 130 5.42 -5.45 -19.01
N ALA A 131 6.24 -4.79 -19.81
CA ALA A 131 5.96 -3.55 -20.54
C ALA A 131 4.95 -3.72 -21.70
N THR A 132 3.74 -4.13 -21.45
CA THR A 132 2.67 -4.24 -22.48
C THR A 132 1.44 -3.40 -22.19
N VAL A 133 1.40 -2.67 -21.08
CA VAL A 133 0.30 -1.74 -20.84
C VAL A 133 0.67 -0.39 -21.45
N LYS A 134 0.06 -0.02 -22.58
CA LYS A 134 0.05 1.35 -23.09
C LYS A 134 -0.55 2.25 -21.99
N LEU A 135 0.30 2.89 -21.19
CA LEU A 135 -0.13 3.95 -20.28
C LEU A 135 -0.64 5.12 -21.12
N GLY A 136 -1.94 5.25 -21.20
CA GLY A 136 -2.57 6.42 -21.79
C GLY A 136 -2.09 7.69 -21.07
N GLY A 137 -1.53 8.66 -21.81
CA GLY A 137 -1.42 10.07 -21.43
C GLY A 137 -0.37 10.49 -20.37
N HIS A 138 0.31 9.60 -19.67
CA HIS A 138 1.18 9.94 -18.53
C HIS A 138 2.69 9.78 -18.79
N GLY A 139 3.10 9.59 -20.02
CA GLY A 139 4.51 9.35 -20.36
C GLY A 139 5.48 10.45 -19.90
N LEU A 140 5.04 11.71 -19.90
CA LEU A 140 5.85 12.87 -19.49
C LEU A 140 6.10 12.90 -17.98
N VAL A 141 5.11 12.54 -17.17
CA VAL A 141 5.22 12.50 -15.69
C VAL A 141 6.10 11.33 -15.24
N VAL A 142 5.99 10.18 -15.89
CA VAL A 142 6.86 9.00 -15.62
C VAL A 142 8.32 9.32 -15.96
N GLY A 143 8.57 10.02 -17.07
CA GLY A 143 9.91 10.44 -17.48
C GLY A 143 10.54 11.41 -16.48
N LEU A 144 9.80 12.42 -16.02
CA LEU A 144 10.28 13.41 -15.06
C LEU A 144 10.57 12.80 -13.67
N SER A 145 9.71 11.90 -13.18
CA SER A 145 9.92 11.25 -11.90
C SER A 145 11.09 10.25 -11.94
N GLY A 146 11.25 9.51 -13.02
CA GLY A 146 12.40 8.62 -13.24
C GLY A 146 13.73 9.37 -13.30
N ALA A 147 13.77 10.53 -13.98
CA ALA A 147 14.93 11.41 -14.06
C ALA A 147 15.29 12.02 -12.70
N GLY A 148 14.29 12.42 -11.90
CA GLY A 148 14.48 12.95 -10.55
C GLY A 148 15.08 11.93 -9.60
N ILE A 149 14.58 10.71 -9.60
CA ILE A 149 15.11 9.62 -8.75
C ILE A 149 16.54 9.26 -9.17
N ARG A 150 16.81 9.12 -10.48
CA ARG A 150 18.15 8.83 -10.99
C ARG A 150 19.15 9.92 -10.58
N ARG A 151 18.76 11.19 -10.67
CA ARG A 151 19.62 12.33 -10.31
C ARG A 151 19.93 12.36 -8.81
N ALA A 152 18.97 11.97 -7.95
CA ALA A 152 19.13 12.00 -6.51
C ALA A 152 19.85 10.76 -5.94
N THR A 153 19.73 9.61 -6.58
CA THR A 153 20.16 8.31 -6.01
C THR A 153 21.10 7.50 -6.89
N GLY A 154 21.31 7.91 -8.16
CA GLY A 154 22.05 7.14 -9.17
C GLY A 154 21.28 5.91 -9.70
N TRP A 155 20.15 5.53 -9.09
CA TRP A 155 19.35 4.38 -9.48
C TRP A 155 18.30 4.74 -10.52
N GLN A 156 18.13 3.86 -11.53
CA GLN A 156 17.14 4.03 -12.59
C GLN A 156 15.92 3.12 -12.34
N PRO A 157 14.80 3.66 -11.79
CA PRO A 157 13.61 2.87 -11.56
C PRO A 157 12.93 2.51 -12.89
N ARG A 158 12.51 1.25 -13.03
CA ARG A 158 11.77 0.80 -14.22
C ARG A 158 10.33 1.34 -14.24
N GLN A 159 9.71 1.47 -13.07
CA GLN A 159 8.33 1.96 -12.90
C GLN A 159 8.22 2.82 -11.63
N PRO A 160 8.67 4.10 -11.68
CA PRO A 160 8.78 4.95 -10.48
C PRO A 160 7.43 5.33 -9.85
N LEU A 161 6.33 5.21 -10.58
CA LEU A 161 4.98 5.57 -10.13
C LEU A 161 4.09 4.37 -9.77
N ASN A 162 4.64 3.15 -9.74
CA ASN A 162 3.86 1.99 -9.33
C ASN A 162 3.53 2.06 -7.83
N GLY A 163 2.22 2.02 -7.51
CA GLY A 163 1.70 2.08 -6.15
C GLY A 163 1.80 0.77 -5.38
N GLN A 164 1.96 -0.37 -6.07
CA GLN A 164 1.94 -1.70 -5.47
C GLN A 164 3.32 -2.06 -4.93
N ARG A 165 3.42 -2.14 -3.61
CA ARG A 165 4.69 -2.41 -2.90
C ARG A 165 4.43 -2.98 -1.52
N CYS A 166 5.35 -3.83 -1.06
CA CYS A 166 5.38 -4.28 0.33
C CYS A 166 6.64 -3.73 1.01
N LEU A 167 6.49 -3.32 2.28
CA LEU A 167 7.58 -2.77 3.08
C LEU A 167 7.58 -3.40 4.47
N THR A 168 8.78 -3.56 5.05
CA THR A 168 8.90 -3.79 6.49
C THR A 168 8.34 -2.58 7.25
N ARG A 169 7.85 -2.81 8.47
CA ARG A 169 7.36 -1.70 9.33
C ARG A 169 8.46 -0.68 9.59
N ALA A 170 9.69 -1.13 9.78
CA ALA A 170 10.85 -0.25 10.00
C ALA A 170 11.09 0.67 8.80
N ALA A 171 11.07 0.14 7.58
CA ALA A 171 11.23 0.92 6.36
C ALA A 171 10.08 1.90 6.13
N ALA A 172 8.85 1.54 6.51
CA ALA A 172 7.70 2.43 6.46
C ALA A 172 7.84 3.62 7.42
N GLY A 173 8.27 3.38 8.66
CA GLY A 173 8.51 4.43 9.66
C GLY A 173 9.57 5.43 9.24
N ALA A 174 10.67 4.97 8.65
CA ALA A 174 11.75 5.83 8.16
C ALA A 174 11.32 6.77 7.01
N ARG A 175 10.34 6.35 6.20
CA ARG A 175 9.85 7.16 5.06
C ARG A 175 8.70 8.09 5.40
N LEU A 176 7.84 7.70 6.35
CA LEU A 176 6.67 8.48 6.75
C LEU A 176 7.00 9.49 7.86
N GLY A 177 8.08 9.24 8.65
CA GLY A 177 8.54 10.12 9.74
C GLY A 177 9.46 11.28 9.32
N GLY A 178 9.75 11.46 8.04
CA GLY A 178 10.74 12.42 7.54
C GLY A 178 10.35 13.91 7.60
N ARG A 179 9.27 14.30 8.28
CA ARG A 179 8.83 15.71 8.39
C ARG A 179 9.17 16.38 9.72
N ASP A 180 9.69 15.66 10.70
CA ASP A 180 10.17 16.27 11.96
C ASP A 180 11.69 16.46 11.94
N ARG A 181 12.19 17.43 11.16
CA ARG A 181 13.44 18.09 11.44
C ARG A 181 13.12 19.37 12.22
N PRO A 182 13.50 19.48 13.48
CA PRO A 182 13.42 20.76 14.17
C PRO A 182 14.34 21.75 13.45
N HIS A 183 13.76 22.87 13.06
CA HIS A 183 14.55 24.03 12.63
C HIS A 183 15.33 24.54 13.85
N HIS A 184 16.64 24.37 13.83
CA HIS A 184 17.59 25.13 14.64
C HIS A 184 18.05 26.32 13.84
#